data_5db0f84048ba829fb00fd009b4125b51
#
_entry.id   5db0f84048ba829fb00fd009b4125b51
#
_cell.length_a   1.000
_cell.length_b   1.000
_cell.length_c   1.000
_cell.angle_alpha   90.00
_cell.angle_beta   90.00
_cell.angle_gamma   90.00
#
_symmetry.space_group_name_H-M   'P 1'
#
loop_
_entity.id
_entity.type
_entity.pdbx_description
1 polymer ?
#
loop_
_entity_poly.entity_id
_entity_poly.type
_entity_poly.pdbx_seq_one_letter_code
_entity_poly.pdbx_strand_id
1 'polypeptide(L)'
;MIKKILFGMSLLLSVASCTDDYSDWNAPQHNDQPATVQFGNGSVTETQAINLAEVTTPTVKVANITAPTADGGYAPSGEYKITLGGKSLDITAAGEVSTEELQNVIVNNYGKAPVQRDMDATVATWATNEKSYIKFESATFKVQATPKAANIEQAYYLASDIFADGYNKDVVKTHAFDHSDNNVWDDPTFSIEVKVTEANRTFKIVPASSLEKSDILDGAFGSGSKEGSLASNGNAITIEKLGKYTITVNMEKLTYEVKKAPSLFLTGSEYNWGNTESDWKQLIQYNGSKETYWTMIYFSEGEMFKFAPQAAWADEFGDQATIVDNAGAGIVSAGGKDHNLKVGKAGWYLLRVTNGKERKLEVCKPEVYLVGDVIAGGWGAGWEDNAKTDANKFTAPTTKDGLFVSPKFANSGNLRMYVNFPDTGYKDPNNNWWKSEFNVIEGNIVYRGDGGDLQPVAVEANQQVKLNFTTGKGEIIK
;
A
#
# COMPACT_ATOMS: atom_id res chain seq x y z
N MET A 1 -28.82 10.10 -25.41
CA MET A 1 -28.52 10.78 -26.68
C MET A 1 -28.15 12.22 -26.36
N ILE A 2 -26.89 12.52 -26.11
CA ILE A 2 -26.41 13.90 -25.98
C ILE A 2 -25.10 13.93 -26.80
N LYS A 3 -25.15 14.77 -27.84
CA LYS A 3 -24.10 14.96 -28.82
C LYS A 3 -22.92 15.69 -28.17
N LYS A 4 -21.72 15.08 -28.21
CA LYS A 4 -20.46 15.75 -27.98
C LYS A 4 -20.18 16.68 -29.17
N ILE A 5 -20.16 17.97 -28.93
CA ILE A 5 -19.67 18.94 -29.89
C ILE A 5 -18.17 19.09 -29.64
N LEU A 6 -17.39 18.49 -30.51
CA LEU A 6 -15.96 18.77 -30.66
C LEU A 6 -15.85 20.08 -31.41
N PHE A 7 -15.44 21.16 -30.78
CA PHE A 7 -14.97 22.35 -31.48
C PHE A 7 -13.51 22.12 -31.87
N GLY A 8 -13.33 21.55 -33.04
CA GLY A 8 -12.07 21.62 -33.74
C GLY A 8 -11.91 22.97 -34.37
N MET A 9 -10.93 23.76 -33.94
CA MET A 9 -10.52 24.96 -34.60
C MET A 9 -9.89 24.58 -35.94
N SER A 10 -10.71 24.55 -37.00
CA SER A 10 -10.24 24.42 -38.37
C SER A 10 -9.64 25.74 -38.80
N LEU A 11 -8.33 25.76 -38.94
CA LEU A 11 -7.61 26.79 -39.66
C LEU A 11 -8.15 26.82 -41.10
N LEU A 12 -8.97 27.80 -41.45
CA LEU A 12 -9.41 28.05 -42.81
C LEU A 12 -8.22 28.56 -43.63
N LEU A 13 -7.53 27.63 -44.28
CA LEU A 13 -6.68 27.94 -45.41
C LEU A 13 -7.60 28.24 -46.61
N SER A 14 -7.84 29.50 -46.89
CA SER A 14 -8.39 29.94 -48.18
C SER A 14 -7.32 29.71 -49.26
N VAL A 15 -7.41 28.59 -49.96
CA VAL A 15 -6.68 28.40 -51.23
C VAL A 15 -7.32 29.27 -52.29
N ALA A 16 -6.75 30.44 -52.54
CA ALA A 16 -7.02 31.15 -53.77
C ALA A 16 -6.43 30.32 -54.92
N SER A 17 -7.32 29.88 -55.82
CA SER A 17 -6.94 29.21 -57.06
C SER A 17 -6.14 30.21 -57.90
N CYS A 18 -4.85 29.95 -58.04
CA CYS A 18 -3.99 30.69 -58.99
C CYS A 18 -3.94 29.91 -60.30
N THR A 19 -4.21 30.64 -61.34
CA THR A 19 -3.89 30.29 -62.72
C THR A 19 -2.38 30.21 -62.91
N ASP A 20 -1.95 29.14 -63.53
CA ASP A 20 -0.71 28.84 -64.24
C ASP A 20 0.50 29.78 -64.05
N ASP A 21 1.39 29.41 -63.16
CA ASP A 21 2.83 29.53 -63.38
C ASP A 21 3.59 28.56 -62.45
N TYR A 22 4.23 27.53 -63.00
CA TYR A 22 4.98 26.49 -62.26
C TYR A 22 6.37 26.98 -61.76
N SER A 23 6.64 28.28 -61.78
CA SER A 23 7.94 28.82 -61.35
C SER A 23 8.08 29.05 -59.83
N ASP A 24 6.98 28.94 -59.06
CA ASP A 24 6.99 29.25 -57.61
C ASP A 24 7.33 28.05 -56.71
N TRP A 25 7.63 26.88 -57.27
CA TRP A 25 7.94 25.72 -56.49
C TRP A 25 9.32 25.74 -55.82
N ASN A 26 10.15 26.73 -56.12
CA ASN A 26 11.53 26.86 -55.63
C ASN A 26 11.77 28.03 -54.67
N ALA A 27 10.74 28.80 -54.33
CA ALA A 27 10.83 29.78 -53.27
C ALA A 27 10.10 29.22 -52.04
N PRO A 28 10.81 28.87 -50.94
CA PRO A 28 10.13 28.57 -49.68
C PRO A 28 9.28 29.80 -49.34
N GLN A 29 7.97 29.60 -49.26
CA GLN A 29 7.09 30.66 -48.70
C GLN A 29 7.63 30.98 -47.31
N HIS A 30 8.27 32.12 -47.17
CA HIS A 30 8.57 32.69 -45.87
C HIS A 30 7.21 32.99 -45.22
N ASN A 31 6.74 32.07 -44.42
CA ASN A 31 5.72 32.39 -43.46
C ASN A 31 6.42 33.27 -42.42
N ASP A 32 6.36 34.57 -42.63
CA ASP A 32 6.88 35.50 -41.64
C ASP A 32 6.21 35.18 -40.30
N GLN A 33 6.99 34.75 -39.35
CA GLN A 33 6.49 34.57 -37.97
C GLN A 33 5.91 35.93 -37.57
N PRO A 34 4.70 35.95 -37.01
CA PRO A 34 4.09 37.25 -36.64
C PRO A 34 5.01 37.97 -35.68
N ALA A 35 5.19 39.25 -35.91
CA ALA A 35 6.02 40.07 -35.02
C ALA A 35 5.44 40.00 -33.60
N THR A 36 6.20 39.45 -32.66
CA THR A 36 5.84 39.55 -31.26
C THR A 36 6.34 40.85 -30.71
N VAL A 37 5.44 41.68 -30.26
CA VAL A 37 5.74 43.01 -29.68
C VAL A 37 5.46 42.93 -28.17
N GLN A 38 6.32 43.56 -27.39
CA GLN A 38 6.01 43.77 -25.97
C GLN A 38 4.69 44.56 -25.86
N PHE A 39 4.01 44.48 -24.72
CA PHE A 39 2.65 44.99 -24.49
C PHE A 39 2.47 46.50 -24.82
N GLY A 40 3.49 47.13 -25.42
CA GLY A 40 3.44 48.47 -25.95
C GLY A 40 3.04 49.54 -24.92
N ASN A 41 1.95 50.23 -25.21
CA ASN A 41 1.35 51.22 -24.29
C ASN A 41 0.30 50.59 -23.34
N GLY A 42 0.07 49.26 -23.42
CA GLY A 42 -0.70 48.53 -22.44
C GLY A 42 0.14 48.09 -21.24
N SER A 43 -0.47 47.50 -20.26
CA SER A 43 0.23 46.94 -19.09
C SER A 43 -0.47 45.75 -18.50
N VAL A 44 0.30 44.84 -17.86
CA VAL A 44 -0.19 43.78 -17.03
C VAL A 44 0.50 43.88 -15.68
N THR A 45 -0.26 43.90 -14.60
CA THR A 45 0.27 43.98 -13.22
C THR A 45 -0.35 42.91 -12.33
N GLU A 46 0.36 42.57 -11.28
CA GLU A 46 -0.03 41.60 -10.29
C GLU A 46 -1.31 42.03 -9.56
N THR A 47 -2.02 41.02 -9.04
CA THR A 47 -3.11 41.16 -8.07
C THR A 47 -2.63 40.83 -6.67
N GLN A 48 -3.49 40.94 -5.68
CA GLN A 48 -3.24 40.39 -4.35
C GLN A 48 -3.22 38.85 -4.43
N ALA A 49 -2.56 38.21 -3.46
CA ALA A 49 -2.54 36.77 -3.32
C ALA A 49 -3.96 36.19 -3.20
N ILE A 50 -4.21 35.09 -3.88
CA ILE A 50 -5.52 34.46 -3.99
C ILE A 50 -5.54 33.22 -3.10
N ASN A 51 -6.56 33.11 -2.23
CA ASN A 51 -6.85 31.87 -1.49
C ASN A 51 -8.05 31.19 -2.16
N LEU A 52 -7.82 30.11 -2.94
CA LEU A 52 -8.88 29.42 -3.67
C LEU A 52 -9.89 28.72 -2.76
N ALA A 53 -9.57 28.50 -1.47
CA ALA A 53 -10.56 28.00 -0.50
C ALA A 53 -11.67 29.01 -0.19
N GLU A 54 -11.40 30.31 -0.40
CA GLU A 54 -12.33 31.42 -0.14
C GLU A 54 -13.06 31.88 -1.40
N VAL A 55 -12.61 31.45 -2.59
CA VAL A 55 -13.23 31.81 -3.88
C VAL A 55 -14.47 30.95 -4.11
N THR A 56 -15.62 31.60 -4.23
CA THR A 56 -16.93 30.95 -4.51
C THR A 56 -17.44 31.18 -5.93
N THR A 57 -16.75 32.01 -6.69
CA THR A 57 -17.11 32.37 -8.08
C THR A 57 -16.46 31.42 -9.09
N PRO A 58 -17.06 31.19 -10.27
CA PRO A 58 -16.48 30.33 -11.30
C PRO A 58 -15.22 30.93 -11.94
N THR A 59 -15.00 32.25 -11.81
CA THR A 59 -13.80 32.97 -12.27
C THR A 59 -13.13 33.69 -11.12
N VAL A 60 -11.82 33.93 -11.24
CA VAL A 60 -11.02 34.67 -10.28
C VAL A 60 -10.03 35.58 -11.01
N LYS A 61 -9.85 36.76 -10.46
CA LYS A 61 -8.95 37.77 -11.03
C LYS A 61 -7.50 37.48 -10.67
N VAL A 62 -6.65 37.26 -11.67
CA VAL A 62 -5.21 36.91 -11.52
C VAL A 62 -4.29 38.03 -12.04
N ALA A 63 -4.80 38.99 -12.80
CA ALA A 63 -4.04 40.09 -13.34
C ALA A 63 -4.88 41.38 -13.47
N ASN A 64 -4.23 42.54 -13.43
CA ASN A 64 -4.83 43.79 -13.89
C ASN A 64 -4.29 44.05 -15.28
N ILE A 65 -5.19 44.12 -16.29
CA ILE A 65 -4.83 44.25 -17.69
C ILE A 65 -5.30 45.63 -18.19
N THR A 66 -4.37 46.40 -18.77
CA THR A 66 -4.66 47.53 -19.62
C THR A 66 -4.34 47.12 -21.05
N ALA A 67 -5.32 47.06 -21.91
CA ALA A 67 -5.15 46.57 -23.28
C ALA A 67 -4.14 47.45 -24.07
N PRO A 68 -3.24 46.81 -24.86
CA PRO A 68 -2.39 47.53 -25.77
C PRO A 68 -3.20 48.05 -26.97
N THR A 69 -2.73 49.15 -27.58
CA THR A 69 -3.26 49.65 -28.84
C THR A 69 -2.24 49.46 -29.95
N ALA A 70 -2.71 49.16 -31.15
CA ALA A 70 -1.88 49.03 -32.35
C ALA A 70 -2.25 50.11 -33.37
N ASP A 71 -1.22 50.73 -33.96
CA ASP A 71 -1.39 51.67 -35.06
C ASP A 71 -1.51 50.93 -36.40
N GLY A 72 -1.84 51.66 -37.48
CA GLY A 72 -1.81 51.11 -38.84
C GLY A 72 -3.01 50.26 -39.25
N GLY A 73 -4.19 50.48 -38.66
CA GLY A 73 -5.43 49.82 -39.06
C GLY A 73 -5.65 48.44 -38.49
N TYR A 74 -4.89 48.07 -37.46
CA TYR A 74 -5.14 46.85 -36.70
C TYR A 74 -6.24 47.06 -35.64
N ALA A 75 -7.15 46.10 -35.55
CA ALA A 75 -8.19 46.08 -34.53
C ALA A 75 -7.87 45.03 -33.47
N PRO A 76 -8.13 45.28 -32.17
CA PRO A 76 -7.98 44.27 -31.12
C PRO A 76 -8.84 43.03 -31.41
N SER A 77 -8.28 41.86 -31.26
CA SER A 77 -9.02 40.57 -31.41
C SER A 77 -10.07 40.36 -30.32
N GLY A 78 -9.88 40.96 -29.16
CA GLY A 78 -10.66 40.71 -27.96
C GLY A 78 -10.27 39.38 -27.23
N GLU A 79 -9.34 38.62 -27.80
CA GLU A 79 -8.85 37.38 -27.22
C GLU A 79 -7.62 37.63 -26.37
N TYR A 80 -7.60 37.02 -25.19
CA TYR A 80 -6.48 37.02 -24.26
C TYR A 80 -6.14 35.64 -23.81
N LYS A 81 -4.87 35.34 -23.70
CA LYS A 81 -4.35 34.09 -23.14
C LYS A 81 -3.34 34.42 -22.05
N ILE A 82 -3.39 33.66 -20.96
CA ILE A 82 -2.35 33.67 -19.94
C ILE A 82 -1.56 32.34 -19.97
N THR A 83 -0.25 32.45 -20.01
CA THR A 83 0.62 31.28 -19.77
C THR A 83 1.01 31.29 -18.31
N LEU A 84 0.66 30.21 -17.60
CA LEU A 84 0.84 30.05 -16.15
C LEU A 84 1.26 28.61 -15.84
N GLY A 85 2.39 28.46 -15.16
CA GLY A 85 2.91 27.11 -14.83
C GLY A 85 3.12 26.22 -16.06
N GLY A 86 3.50 26.82 -17.21
CA GLY A 86 3.71 26.11 -18.47
C GLY A 86 2.42 25.76 -19.23
N LYS A 87 1.24 26.14 -18.73
CA LYS A 87 -0.05 25.91 -19.37
C LYS A 87 -0.66 27.22 -19.86
N SER A 88 -1.20 27.22 -21.06
CA SER A 88 -1.96 28.35 -21.60
C SER A 88 -3.44 28.23 -21.26
N LEU A 89 -4.01 29.25 -20.62
CA LEU A 89 -5.42 29.37 -20.24
C LEU A 89 -6.07 30.57 -20.92
N ASP A 90 -7.39 30.51 -21.03
CA ASP A 90 -8.18 31.69 -21.39
C ASP A 90 -8.21 32.65 -20.20
N ILE A 91 -7.98 33.95 -20.51
CA ILE A 91 -8.11 35.01 -19.53
C ILE A 91 -9.00 36.12 -20.14
N THR A 92 -9.88 36.67 -19.36
CA THR A 92 -10.72 37.79 -19.84
C THR A 92 -9.94 39.08 -19.90
N ALA A 93 -10.45 40.09 -20.65
CA ALA A 93 -9.88 41.44 -20.63
C ALA A 93 -9.88 42.09 -19.23
N ALA A 94 -10.73 41.61 -18.31
CA ALA A 94 -10.75 42.02 -16.91
C ALA A 94 -9.65 41.35 -16.07
N GLY A 95 -8.90 40.41 -16.65
CA GLY A 95 -7.84 39.68 -15.98
C GLY A 95 -8.32 38.47 -15.16
N GLU A 96 -9.44 37.88 -15.53
CA GLU A 96 -10.03 36.72 -14.83
C GLU A 96 -9.82 35.43 -15.61
N VAL A 97 -9.48 34.37 -14.89
CA VAL A 97 -9.37 32.98 -15.37
C VAL A 97 -10.42 32.10 -14.70
N SER A 98 -10.67 30.91 -15.25
CA SER A 98 -11.47 29.90 -14.60
C SER A 98 -10.82 29.49 -13.25
N THR A 99 -11.61 29.54 -12.17
CA THR A 99 -11.16 29.11 -10.83
C THR A 99 -10.74 27.64 -10.82
N GLU A 100 -11.45 26.79 -11.56
CA GLU A 100 -11.14 25.36 -11.68
C GLU A 100 -9.83 25.14 -12.46
N GLU A 101 -9.61 25.87 -13.57
CA GLU A 101 -8.37 25.72 -14.33
C GLU A 101 -7.16 26.21 -13.55
N LEU A 102 -7.27 27.33 -12.81
CA LEU A 102 -6.21 27.80 -11.92
C LEU A 102 -5.89 26.78 -10.85
N GLN A 103 -6.90 26.20 -10.17
CA GLN A 103 -6.74 25.11 -9.20
C GLN A 103 -5.99 23.94 -9.84
N ASN A 104 -6.38 23.51 -11.03
CA ASN A 104 -5.77 22.39 -11.72
C ASN A 104 -4.30 22.66 -12.09
N VAL A 105 -3.96 23.87 -12.51
CA VAL A 105 -2.56 24.26 -12.78
C VAL A 105 -1.72 24.17 -11.51
N ILE A 106 -2.22 24.67 -10.39
CA ILE A 106 -1.49 24.65 -9.12
C ILE A 106 -1.29 23.20 -8.66
N VAL A 107 -2.36 22.41 -8.62
CA VAL A 107 -2.31 21.03 -8.12
C VAL A 107 -1.38 20.15 -8.97
N ASN A 108 -1.45 20.28 -10.30
CA ASN A 108 -0.63 19.47 -11.21
C ASN A 108 0.87 19.81 -11.15
N ASN A 109 1.23 21.06 -10.85
CA ASN A 109 2.63 21.49 -10.84
C ASN A 109 3.26 21.50 -9.44
N TYR A 110 2.46 21.65 -8.37
CA TYR A 110 2.97 21.92 -7.01
C TYR A 110 2.32 21.04 -5.93
N GLY A 111 1.41 20.15 -6.28
CA GLY A 111 0.69 19.30 -5.33
C GLY A 111 -0.52 19.98 -4.67
N LYS A 112 -1.23 19.21 -3.84
CA LYS A 112 -2.51 19.59 -3.23
C LYS A 112 -2.39 20.36 -1.92
N ALA A 113 -1.19 20.47 -1.33
CA ALA A 113 -0.98 21.13 -0.04
C ALA A 113 -1.45 22.60 -0.07
N PRO A 114 -2.17 23.09 0.97
CA PRO A 114 -2.69 24.46 1.04
C PRO A 114 -1.58 25.46 1.38
N VAL A 115 -0.59 25.55 0.50
CA VAL A 115 0.55 26.44 0.63
C VAL A 115 0.53 27.39 -0.56
N GLN A 116 0.75 28.69 -0.30
CA GLN A 116 0.84 29.70 -1.36
C GLN A 116 1.96 29.34 -2.33
N ARG A 117 1.66 29.49 -3.63
CA ARG A 117 2.59 29.31 -4.73
C ARG A 117 2.77 30.61 -5.49
N ASP A 118 4.01 30.92 -5.82
CA ASP A 118 4.39 32.06 -6.65
C ASP A 118 4.71 31.53 -8.06
N MET A 119 3.84 31.86 -9.01
CA MET A 119 3.92 31.33 -10.37
C MET A 119 4.25 32.43 -11.35
N ASP A 120 5.25 32.20 -12.21
CA ASP A 120 5.53 33.06 -13.32
C ASP A 120 4.41 33.02 -14.36
N ALA A 121 3.97 34.16 -14.81
CA ALA A 121 2.90 34.32 -15.81
C ALA A 121 3.24 35.34 -16.86
N THR A 122 2.76 35.14 -18.10
CA THR A 122 2.71 36.11 -19.17
C THR A 122 1.31 36.17 -19.77
N VAL A 123 0.86 37.33 -20.19
CA VAL A 123 -0.41 37.49 -20.90
C VAL A 123 -0.13 37.85 -22.35
N ALA A 124 -0.81 37.17 -23.27
CA ALA A 124 -0.79 37.46 -24.69
C ALA A 124 -2.18 37.91 -25.17
N THR A 125 -2.21 38.87 -26.10
CA THR A 125 -3.39 39.27 -26.86
C THR A 125 -2.98 39.59 -28.29
N TRP A 126 -3.95 39.73 -29.19
CA TRP A 126 -3.69 39.95 -30.61
C TRP A 126 -4.46 41.16 -31.15
N ALA A 127 -3.86 41.81 -32.10
CA ALA A 127 -4.56 42.76 -32.98
C ALA A 127 -4.46 42.26 -34.42
N THR A 128 -5.53 42.37 -35.18
CA THR A 128 -5.66 41.82 -36.52
C THR A 128 -6.09 42.88 -37.53
N ASN A 129 -5.65 42.70 -38.76
CA ASN A 129 -6.20 43.37 -39.93
C ASN A 129 -6.51 42.31 -41.00
N GLU A 130 -6.95 42.73 -42.20
CA GLU A 130 -7.33 41.83 -43.30
C GLU A 130 -6.18 40.91 -43.78
N LYS A 131 -4.91 41.23 -43.50
CA LYS A 131 -3.74 40.55 -44.09
C LYS A 131 -2.79 39.93 -43.07
N SER A 132 -2.83 40.38 -41.80
CA SER A 132 -1.85 39.98 -40.80
C SER A 132 -2.35 40.18 -39.38
N TYR A 133 -1.60 39.67 -38.41
CA TYR A 133 -1.84 39.94 -37.00
C TYR A 133 -0.54 40.30 -36.28
N ILE A 134 -0.69 41.00 -35.16
CA ILE A 134 0.39 41.34 -34.24
C ILE A 134 0.08 40.62 -32.90
N LYS A 135 1.02 39.87 -32.36
CA LYS A 135 0.95 39.32 -31.01
C LYS A 135 1.57 40.34 -30.04
N PHE A 136 0.82 40.74 -29.04
CA PHE A 136 1.35 41.44 -27.87
C PHE A 136 1.56 40.46 -26.72
N GLU A 137 2.73 40.52 -26.07
CA GLU A 137 3.04 39.70 -24.94
C GLU A 137 3.59 40.55 -23.80
N SER A 138 3.06 40.36 -22.58
CA SER A 138 3.47 41.10 -21.39
C SER A 138 4.88 40.69 -20.93
N ALA A 139 5.51 41.54 -20.14
CA ALA A 139 6.60 41.09 -19.29
C ALA A 139 6.08 40.01 -18.34
N THR A 140 7.00 39.17 -17.81
CA THR A 140 6.67 38.19 -16.79
C THR A 140 6.27 38.89 -15.49
N PHE A 141 5.19 38.42 -14.87
CA PHE A 141 4.71 38.86 -13.58
C PHE A 141 4.39 37.65 -12.69
N LYS A 142 4.12 37.86 -11.42
CA LYS A 142 3.79 36.80 -10.47
C LYS A 142 2.28 36.66 -10.26
N VAL A 143 1.79 35.43 -10.29
CA VAL A 143 0.47 35.07 -9.78
C VAL A 143 0.69 34.31 -8.50
N GLN A 144 0.21 34.83 -7.38
CA GLN A 144 0.30 34.23 -6.06
C GLN A 144 -1.02 33.58 -5.72
N ALA A 145 -1.03 32.26 -5.52
CA ALA A 145 -2.26 31.56 -5.20
C ALA A 145 -2.03 30.36 -4.27
N THR A 146 -3.00 30.16 -3.38
CA THR A 146 -3.08 29.00 -2.48
C THR A 146 -4.20 28.09 -3.00
N PRO A 147 -3.93 26.79 -3.28
CA PRO A 147 -4.97 25.88 -3.76
C PRO A 147 -5.99 25.60 -2.65
N LYS A 148 -7.22 25.33 -3.06
CA LYS A 148 -8.21 24.73 -2.17
C LYS A 148 -7.84 23.28 -1.90
N ALA A 149 -7.66 22.93 -0.63
CA ALA A 149 -7.32 21.58 -0.19
C ALA A 149 -8.39 21.01 0.74
N ALA A 150 -8.43 19.67 0.85
CA ALA A 150 -9.20 19.00 1.88
C ALA A 150 -8.63 19.30 3.27
N ASN A 151 -9.50 19.33 4.29
CA ASN A 151 -9.06 19.49 5.68
C ASN A 151 -8.50 18.16 6.19
N ILE A 152 -7.19 17.94 6.03
CA ILE A 152 -6.48 16.73 6.44
C ILE A 152 -5.42 17.13 7.47
N GLU A 153 -5.40 16.40 8.58
CA GLU A 153 -4.39 16.60 9.63
C GLU A 153 -3.16 15.72 9.39
N GLN A 154 -2.05 16.07 10.03
CA GLN A 154 -0.78 15.35 9.87
C GLN A 154 -0.78 13.98 10.57
N ALA A 155 -1.68 13.75 11.53
CA ALA A 155 -1.81 12.48 12.24
C ALA A 155 -3.25 12.21 12.67
N TYR A 156 -3.56 10.93 12.73
CA TYR A 156 -4.81 10.38 13.24
C TYR A 156 -4.51 9.23 14.20
N TYR A 157 -5.41 8.98 15.15
CA TYR A 157 -5.25 8.01 16.22
C TYR A 157 -6.48 7.12 16.32
N LEU A 158 -6.29 5.90 16.80
CA LEU A 158 -7.38 4.95 17.00
C LEU A 158 -7.86 5.00 18.46
N ALA A 159 -9.09 5.42 18.68
CA ALA A 159 -9.81 5.23 19.93
C ALA A 159 -10.70 3.98 19.82
N SER A 160 -10.48 2.98 20.68
CA SER A 160 -11.14 1.69 20.52
C SER A 160 -11.20 0.89 21.82
N ASP A 161 -12.30 0.17 22.05
CA ASP A 161 -12.45 -0.82 23.12
C ASP A 161 -11.71 -2.15 22.84
N ILE A 162 -10.97 -2.24 21.74
CA ILE A 162 -9.96 -3.30 21.50
C ILE A 162 -8.87 -3.26 22.57
N PHE A 163 -8.56 -2.08 23.08
CA PHE A 163 -7.52 -1.84 24.07
C PHE A 163 -8.14 -1.56 25.45
N ALA A 164 -7.46 -1.99 26.52
CA ALA A 164 -7.84 -1.58 27.87
C ALA A 164 -7.76 -0.05 27.98
N ASP A 165 -8.85 0.57 28.48
CA ASP A 165 -9.00 2.04 28.55
C ASP A 165 -8.81 2.76 27.21
N GLY A 166 -9.12 2.10 26.11
CA GLY A 166 -8.80 2.54 24.75
C GLY A 166 -9.52 3.80 24.26
N TYR A 167 -10.36 4.42 25.09
CA TYR A 167 -10.93 5.75 24.90
C TYR A 167 -10.29 6.81 25.81
N ASN A 168 -9.29 6.43 26.61
CA ASN A 168 -8.48 7.37 27.40
C ASN A 168 -7.46 8.08 26.49
N LYS A 169 -7.29 9.39 26.66
CA LYS A 169 -6.39 10.22 25.85
C LYS A 169 -4.96 9.66 25.77
N ASP A 170 -4.39 9.20 26.90
CA ASP A 170 -3.01 8.73 26.94
C ASP A 170 -2.86 7.37 26.22
N VAL A 171 -3.87 6.51 26.29
CA VAL A 171 -3.90 5.26 25.52
C VAL A 171 -4.08 5.54 24.02
N VAL A 172 -5.01 6.42 23.63
CA VAL A 172 -5.25 6.79 22.24
C VAL A 172 -3.99 7.32 21.57
N LYS A 173 -3.20 8.14 22.26
CA LYS A 173 -1.92 8.67 21.76
C LYS A 173 -0.90 7.60 21.37
N THR A 174 -0.97 6.42 21.96
CA THR A 174 -0.06 5.31 21.63
C THR A 174 -0.49 4.49 20.40
N HIS A 175 -1.67 4.76 19.86
CA HIS A 175 -2.26 4.04 18.73
C HIS A 175 -2.43 4.99 17.53
N ALA A 176 -1.31 5.58 17.08
CA ALA A 176 -1.29 6.39 15.86
C ALA A 176 -1.47 5.53 14.62
N PHE A 177 -2.18 6.05 13.65
CA PHE A 177 -2.16 5.48 12.30
C PHE A 177 -0.81 5.75 11.63
N ASP A 178 -0.29 4.75 10.96
CA ASP A 178 0.89 4.87 10.10
C ASP A 178 0.53 5.66 8.84
N HIS A 179 1.49 6.45 8.37
CA HIS A 179 1.41 7.21 7.13
C HIS A 179 2.73 7.10 6.38
N SER A 180 2.70 7.24 5.06
CA SER A 180 3.91 7.32 4.24
C SER A 180 4.69 8.60 4.54
N ASP A 181 5.93 8.69 4.04
CA ASP A 181 6.75 9.91 4.12
C ASP A 181 6.26 11.03 3.18
N ASN A 182 5.21 10.79 2.39
CA ASN A 182 4.63 11.76 1.49
C ASN A 182 3.82 12.82 2.24
N ASN A 183 3.53 13.92 1.56
CA ASN A 183 2.63 14.95 2.08
C ASN A 183 1.19 14.39 2.18
N VAL A 184 0.51 14.63 3.30
CA VAL A 184 -0.83 14.09 3.59
C VAL A 184 -1.92 14.53 2.61
N TRP A 185 -1.75 15.63 1.89
CA TRP A 185 -2.68 16.06 0.84
C TRP A 185 -2.44 15.34 -0.50
N ASP A 186 -1.22 14.88 -0.75
CA ASP A 186 -0.86 14.10 -1.95
C ASP A 186 -1.10 12.59 -1.72
N ASP A 187 -0.88 12.12 -0.49
CA ASP A 187 -1.25 10.77 -0.02
C ASP A 187 -2.15 10.86 1.22
N PRO A 188 -3.48 10.95 1.05
CA PRO A 188 -4.41 11.12 2.17
C PRO A 188 -4.75 9.82 2.90
N THR A 189 -3.95 8.77 2.74
CA THR A 189 -4.23 7.42 3.23
C THR A 189 -3.41 7.09 4.47
N PHE A 190 -4.10 6.68 5.53
CA PHE A 190 -3.51 6.28 6.79
C PHE A 190 -3.96 4.85 7.13
N SER A 191 -3.12 4.07 7.81
CA SER A 191 -3.44 2.69 8.16
C SER A 191 -2.94 2.31 9.54
N ILE A 192 -3.60 1.35 10.19
CA ILE A 192 -3.17 0.77 11.46
C ILE A 192 -3.51 -0.72 11.50
N GLU A 193 -2.61 -1.52 12.05
CA GLU A 193 -2.88 -2.92 12.34
C GLU A 193 -3.36 -3.11 13.77
N VAL A 194 -4.41 -3.90 13.96
CA VAL A 194 -4.95 -4.21 15.28
C VAL A 194 -5.20 -5.71 15.43
N LYS A 195 -5.05 -6.24 16.65
CA LYS A 195 -5.46 -7.59 17.01
C LYS A 195 -6.74 -7.52 17.84
N VAL A 196 -7.84 -8.00 17.29
CA VAL A 196 -9.16 -8.09 17.94
C VAL A 196 -9.26 -9.46 18.60
N THR A 197 -9.34 -9.49 19.93
CA THR A 197 -9.37 -10.72 20.75
C THR A 197 -10.77 -11.07 21.24
N GLU A 198 -11.72 -10.13 21.14
CA GLU A 198 -13.13 -10.33 21.49
C GLU A 198 -14.03 -9.78 20.38
N ALA A 199 -15.18 -10.42 20.17
CA ALA A 199 -16.12 -10.01 19.12
C ALA A 199 -16.82 -8.67 19.42
N ASN A 200 -17.34 -8.02 18.36
CA ASN A 200 -18.11 -6.78 18.41
C ASN A 200 -17.36 -5.60 19.07
N ARG A 201 -16.05 -5.51 18.83
CA ARG A 201 -15.26 -4.35 19.25
C ARG A 201 -15.51 -3.15 18.35
N THR A 202 -15.42 -1.96 18.95
CA THR A 202 -15.74 -0.71 18.27
C THR A 202 -14.58 0.26 18.27
N PHE A 203 -14.55 1.14 17.27
CA PHE A 203 -13.51 2.16 17.17
C PHE A 203 -13.99 3.47 16.54
N LYS A 204 -13.25 4.54 16.81
CA LYS A 204 -13.31 5.84 16.12
C LYS A 204 -11.92 6.30 15.74
N ILE A 205 -11.84 7.16 14.74
CA ILE A 205 -10.59 7.79 14.26
C ILE A 205 -10.52 9.20 14.85
N VAL A 206 -9.52 9.48 15.68
CA VAL A 206 -9.35 10.73 16.39
C VAL A 206 -8.31 11.60 15.66
N PRO A 207 -8.68 12.78 15.15
CA PRO A 207 -7.72 13.75 14.61
C PRO A 207 -6.75 14.24 15.71
N ALA A 208 -5.51 14.59 15.33
CA ALA A 208 -4.53 15.12 16.28
C ALA A 208 -5.03 16.34 17.05
N SER A 209 -5.76 17.25 16.38
CA SER A 209 -6.35 18.44 17.01
C SER A 209 -7.39 18.11 18.09
N SER A 210 -8.09 16.96 17.97
CA SER A 210 -9.06 16.54 18.99
C SER A 210 -8.40 16.07 20.28
N LEU A 211 -7.14 15.63 20.24
CA LEU A 211 -6.40 15.27 21.45
C LEU A 211 -6.17 16.47 22.38
N GLU A 212 -6.25 17.70 21.89
CA GLU A 212 -6.09 18.90 22.71
C GLU A 212 -7.42 19.36 23.34
N LYS A 213 -8.54 18.72 23.02
CA LYS A 213 -9.86 19.02 23.59
C LYS A 213 -10.08 18.30 24.93
N SER A 214 -11.07 18.78 25.68
CA SER A 214 -11.55 18.11 26.91
C SER A 214 -12.22 16.77 26.62
N ASP A 215 -12.94 16.69 25.50
CA ASP A 215 -13.49 15.45 24.93
C ASP A 215 -12.74 15.15 23.63
N ILE A 216 -11.91 14.14 23.65
CA ILE A 216 -11.11 13.73 22.48
C ILE A 216 -11.97 13.13 21.36
N LEU A 217 -13.22 12.75 21.64
CA LEU A 217 -14.14 12.23 20.65
C LEU A 217 -14.92 13.34 19.94
N ASP A 218 -14.86 14.60 20.42
CA ASP A 218 -15.41 15.73 19.70
C ASP A 218 -14.63 15.99 18.40
N GLY A 219 -15.29 15.78 17.27
CA GLY A 219 -14.67 15.83 15.93
C GLY A 219 -14.05 14.51 15.47
N ALA A 220 -14.06 13.46 16.30
CA ALA A 220 -13.60 12.15 15.89
C ALA A 220 -14.51 11.58 14.77
N PHE A 221 -13.86 10.90 13.82
CA PHE A 221 -14.58 10.27 12.71
C PHE A 221 -15.09 8.89 13.11
N GLY A 222 -16.30 8.58 12.70
CA GLY A 222 -16.93 7.29 12.80
C GLY A 222 -17.65 6.96 11.49
N SER A 223 -18.54 5.95 11.50
CA SER A 223 -19.32 5.55 10.33
C SER A 223 -20.21 6.68 9.83
N GLY A 224 -20.16 6.93 8.51
CA GLY A 224 -21.06 7.85 7.82
C GLY A 224 -22.38 7.18 7.41
N SER A 225 -23.12 7.84 6.54
CA SER A 225 -24.43 7.38 6.06
C SER A 225 -24.36 6.26 5.02
N LYS A 226 -23.21 6.07 4.38
CA LYS A 226 -22.96 5.00 3.40
C LYS A 226 -21.94 4.04 3.97
N GLU A 227 -22.04 2.77 3.61
CA GLU A 227 -21.04 1.75 3.96
C GLU A 227 -19.64 2.20 3.51
N GLY A 228 -18.65 2.06 4.38
CA GLY A 228 -17.28 2.47 4.12
C GLY A 228 -17.04 3.97 4.12
N SER A 229 -18.04 4.83 4.39
CA SER A 229 -17.84 6.28 4.52
C SER A 229 -17.62 6.71 5.96
N LEU A 230 -16.84 7.78 6.14
CA LEU A 230 -16.57 8.44 7.41
C LEU A 230 -17.43 9.69 7.56
N ALA A 231 -17.80 9.99 8.79
CA ALA A 231 -18.41 11.26 9.17
C ALA A 231 -17.78 11.77 10.48
N SER A 232 -17.54 13.08 10.57
CA SER A 232 -17.16 13.72 11.82
C SER A 232 -18.30 13.54 12.84
N ASN A 233 -17.95 13.16 14.06
CA ASN A 233 -18.90 12.77 15.12
C ASN A 233 -19.82 11.59 14.74
N GLY A 234 -19.46 10.80 13.71
CA GLY A 234 -20.20 9.60 13.31
C GLY A 234 -20.24 8.53 14.41
N ASN A 235 -21.10 7.53 14.24
CA ASN A 235 -21.17 6.40 15.17
C ASN A 235 -19.87 5.59 15.16
N ALA A 236 -19.55 4.90 16.26
CA ALA A 236 -18.41 4.00 16.29
C ALA A 236 -18.55 2.89 15.22
N ILE A 237 -17.43 2.52 14.62
CA ILE A 237 -17.36 1.46 13.60
C ILE A 237 -17.12 0.13 14.33
N THR A 238 -17.85 -0.93 13.97
CA THR A 238 -17.77 -2.23 14.64
C THR A 238 -16.95 -3.22 13.86
N ILE A 239 -16.07 -3.97 14.56
CA ILE A 239 -15.40 -5.18 14.07
C ILE A 239 -16.04 -6.38 14.75
N GLU A 240 -16.81 -7.15 14.00
CA GLU A 240 -17.67 -8.20 14.54
C GLU A 240 -16.92 -9.46 15.00
N LYS A 241 -15.78 -9.77 14.36
CA LYS A 241 -15.09 -11.06 14.52
C LYS A 241 -13.66 -10.87 15.02
N LEU A 242 -13.16 -11.89 15.76
CA LEU A 242 -11.77 -11.97 16.18
C LEU A 242 -10.81 -12.03 14.98
N GLY A 243 -9.58 -11.56 15.18
CA GLY A 243 -8.50 -11.68 14.20
C GLY A 243 -7.57 -10.48 14.19
N LYS A 244 -6.56 -10.53 13.32
CA LYS A 244 -5.77 -9.37 12.95
C LYS A 244 -6.48 -8.60 11.84
N TYR A 245 -6.50 -7.29 11.95
CA TYR A 245 -7.12 -6.41 10.96
C TYR A 245 -6.20 -5.26 10.62
N THR A 246 -6.25 -4.84 9.37
CA THR A 246 -5.73 -3.56 8.92
C THR A 246 -6.92 -2.62 8.73
N ILE A 247 -6.92 -1.51 9.43
CA ILE A 247 -7.88 -0.42 9.25
C ILE A 247 -7.18 0.62 8.40
N THR A 248 -7.75 0.92 7.23
CA THR A 248 -7.25 1.94 6.31
C THR A 248 -8.27 3.05 6.18
N VAL A 249 -7.84 4.30 6.25
CA VAL A 249 -8.70 5.47 6.08
C VAL A 249 -8.15 6.38 5.00
N ASN A 250 -9.02 6.95 4.17
CA ASN A 250 -8.66 8.00 3.22
C ASN A 250 -9.37 9.29 3.63
N MET A 251 -8.61 10.26 4.11
CA MET A 251 -9.13 11.48 4.71
C MET A 251 -9.56 12.55 3.68
N GLU A 252 -9.12 12.45 2.43
CA GLU A 252 -9.64 13.29 1.33
C GLU A 252 -11.05 12.83 0.91
N LYS A 253 -11.23 11.51 0.79
CA LYS A 253 -12.51 10.90 0.36
C LYS A 253 -13.48 10.68 1.51
N LEU A 254 -13.02 10.79 2.75
CA LEU A 254 -13.72 10.42 3.98
C LEU A 254 -14.27 8.99 3.87
N THR A 255 -13.37 8.03 3.62
CA THR A 255 -13.71 6.60 3.53
C THR A 255 -12.82 5.77 4.42
N TYR A 256 -13.30 4.58 4.80
CA TYR A 256 -12.51 3.58 5.52
C TYR A 256 -12.71 2.18 4.94
N GLU A 257 -11.71 1.33 5.13
CA GLU A 257 -11.74 -0.11 4.88
C GLU A 257 -11.24 -0.83 6.14
N VAL A 258 -11.94 -1.88 6.56
CA VAL A 258 -11.50 -2.79 7.64
C VAL A 258 -11.26 -4.15 7.02
N LYS A 259 -10.00 -4.53 6.88
CA LYS A 259 -9.59 -5.76 6.20
C LYS A 259 -8.99 -6.74 7.17
N LYS A 260 -9.60 -7.92 7.29
CA LYS A 260 -9.04 -9.00 8.10
C LYS A 260 -7.77 -9.53 7.46
N ALA A 261 -6.67 -9.60 8.24
CA ALA A 261 -5.45 -10.23 7.80
C ALA A 261 -5.69 -11.74 7.56
N PRO A 262 -5.09 -12.31 6.51
CA PRO A 262 -5.19 -13.74 6.27
C PRO A 262 -4.63 -14.52 7.46
N SER A 263 -5.31 -15.61 7.84
CA SER A 263 -4.87 -16.50 8.91
C SER A 263 -5.39 -17.91 8.69
N LEU A 264 -4.71 -18.91 9.26
CA LEU A 264 -5.16 -20.29 9.27
C LEU A 264 -4.75 -20.93 10.60
N PHE A 265 -5.66 -21.72 11.14
CA PHE A 265 -5.49 -22.44 12.40
C PHE A 265 -5.79 -23.92 12.22
N LEU A 266 -5.20 -24.73 13.10
CA LEU A 266 -5.45 -26.15 13.23
C LEU A 266 -6.02 -26.42 14.63
N THR A 267 -7.02 -27.28 14.70
CA THR A 267 -7.49 -27.90 15.95
C THR A 267 -7.77 -29.37 15.73
N GLY A 268 -7.97 -30.13 16.79
CA GLY A 268 -8.23 -31.55 16.71
C GLY A 268 -8.30 -32.23 18.08
N SER A 269 -8.18 -33.56 18.10
CA SER A 269 -8.29 -34.33 19.32
C SER A 269 -7.23 -33.98 20.38
N GLU A 270 -6.01 -33.63 19.98
CA GLU A 270 -4.93 -33.17 20.87
C GLU A 270 -5.06 -31.68 21.28
N TYR A 271 -5.96 -30.96 20.69
CA TYR A 271 -6.23 -29.55 20.92
C TYR A 271 -7.64 -29.29 21.45
N ASN A 272 -8.15 -30.28 22.23
CA ASN A 272 -9.46 -30.18 22.89
C ASN A 272 -10.59 -29.68 21.98
N TRP A 273 -10.47 -29.93 20.69
CA TRP A 273 -11.41 -29.52 19.65
C TRP A 273 -11.79 -28.03 19.69
N GLY A 274 -10.83 -27.15 19.97
CA GLY A 274 -11.04 -25.71 19.90
C GLY A 274 -12.04 -25.14 20.89
N ASN A 275 -12.18 -25.74 22.07
CA ASN A 275 -13.10 -25.26 23.11
C ASN A 275 -12.74 -23.84 23.60
N THR A 276 -11.46 -23.49 23.56
CA THR A 276 -10.95 -22.15 23.89
C THR A 276 -10.07 -21.63 22.75
N GLU A 277 -9.77 -20.33 22.72
CA GLU A 277 -8.86 -19.77 21.70
C GLU A 277 -7.47 -20.44 21.73
N SER A 278 -6.97 -20.81 22.90
CA SER A 278 -5.68 -21.50 23.06
C SER A 278 -5.64 -22.94 22.49
N ASP A 279 -6.79 -23.52 22.23
CA ASP A 279 -6.94 -24.86 21.64
C ASP A 279 -6.85 -24.81 20.09
N TRP A 280 -6.55 -23.66 19.52
CA TRP A 280 -6.30 -23.45 18.11
C TRP A 280 -4.84 -23.11 17.87
N LYS A 281 -4.11 -24.01 17.19
CA LYS A 281 -2.73 -23.78 16.79
C LYS A 281 -2.70 -22.93 15.53
N GLN A 282 -2.23 -21.67 15.64
CA GLN A 282 -2.04 -20.84 14.46
C GLN A 282 -0.92 -21.38 13.57
N LEU A 283 -1.18 -21.48 12.27
CA LEU A 283 -0.18 -21.80 11.27
C LEU A 283 0.58 -20.54 10.87
N ILE A 284 1.82 -20.74 10.46
CA ILE A 284 2.72 -19.67 10.00
C ILE A 284 2.38 -19.36 8.55
N GLN A 285 2.18 -18.10 8.22
CA GLN A 285 1.98 -17.69 6.83
C GLN A 285 3.26 -17.93 6.02
N TYR A 286 3.13 -18.51 4.85
CA TYR A 286 4.24 -18.66 3.90
C TYR A 286 4.50 -17.30 3.24
N ASN A 287 5.71 -16.77 3.40
CA ASN A 287 6.01 -15.39 3.01
C ASN A 287 5.65 -15.10 1.54
N GLY A 288 5.00 -13.97 1.31
CA GLY A 288 4.51 -13.56 0.00
C GLY A 288 3.26 -14.29 -0.49
N SER A 289 2.62 -15.15 0.32
CA SER A 289 1.35 -15.79 0.01
C SER A 289 0.27 -15.42 1.02
N LYS A 290 -0.91 -15.02 0.55
CA LYS A 290 -2.08 -14.75 1.41
C LYS A 290 -2.90 -16.00 1.72
N GLU A 291 -2.64 -17.10 1.03
CA GLU A 291 -3.45 -18.32 1.07
C GLU A 291 -2.68 -19.56 1.54
N THR A 292 -1.33 -19.47 1.62
CA THR A 292 -0.48 -20.62 1.98
C THR A 292 0.13 -20.43 3.35
N TYR A 293 0.04 -21.48 4.16
CA TYR A 293 0.49 -21.53 5.56
C TYR A 293 1.25 -22.81 5.81
N TRP A 294 2.06 -22.83 6.86
CA TRP A 294 2.78 -24.02 7.25
C TRP A 294 2.89 -24.19 8.77
N THR A 295 3.19 -25.37 9.21
CA THR A 295 3.54 -25.67 10.60
C THR A 295 4.37 -26.94 10.72
N MET A 296 5.28 -26.96 11.69
CA MET A 296 5.94 -28.17 12.17
C MET A 296 5.10 -28.73 13.32
N ILE A 297 4.69 -29.99 13.24
CA ILE A 297 3.76 -30.58 14.19
C ILE A 297 4.09 -32.09 14.41
N TYR A 298 3.92 -32.55 15.64
CA TYR A 298 3.90 -33.98 15.96
C TYR A 298 2.46 -34.48 16.02
N PHE A 299 2.18 -35.55 15.33
CA PHE A 299 0.90 -36.23 15.42
C PHE A 299 1.07 -37.62 16.08
N SER A 300 0.07 -37.98 16.88
CA SER A 300 -0.11 -39.35 17.36
C SER A 300 -0.84 -40.20 16.32
N GLU A 301 -0.63 -41.52 16.33
CA GLU A 301 -1.42 -42.42 15.47
C GLU A 301 -2.91 -42.35 15.86
N GLY A 302 -3.77 -42.24 14.87
CA GLY A 302 -5.21 -42.11 15.06
C GLY A 302 -5.70 -40.72 15.44
N GLU A 303 -4.80 -39.75 15.64
CA GLU A 303 -5.15 -38.36 15.93
C GLU A 303 -6.02 -37.78 14.82
N MET A 304 -7.05 -37.03 15.21
CA MET A 304 -7.93 -36.32 14.25
C MET A 304 -7.73 -34.82 14.35
N PHE A 305 -7.77 -34.16 13.22
CA PHE A 305 -7.61 -32.70 13.12
C PHE A 305 -8.33 -32.11 11.91
N LYS A 306 -8.46 -30.78 11.89
CA LYS A 306 -8.96 -29.97 10.78
C LYS A 306 -8.45 -28.56 10.88
N PHE A 307 -8.75 -27.74 9.89
CA PHE A 307 -8.31 -26.36 9.78
C PHE A 307 -9.49 -25.39 9.80
N ALA A 308 -9.23 -24.14 10.24
CA ALA A 308 -10.18 -23.04 10.11
C ALA A 308 -9.44 -21.70 9.87
N PRO A 309 -10.02 -20.75 9.13
CA PRO A 309 -9.39 -19.46 8.86
C PRO A 309 -9.37 -18.51 10.06
N GLN A 310 -9.88 -18.95 11.20
CA GLN A 310 -9.90 -18.22 12.47
C GLN A 310 -9.89 -19.20 13.64
N ALA A 311 -9.51 -18.75 14.84
CA ALA A 311 -9.56 -19.55 16.06
C ALA A 311 -11.00 -19.72 16.58
N ALA A 312 -11.87 -20.22 15.72
CA ALA A 312 -13.28 -20.46 15.98
C ALA A 312 -13.88 -21.39 14.91
N TRP A 313 -15.03 -21.99 15.24
CA TRP A 313 -15.78 -22.86 14.34
C TRP A 313 -16.52 -22.02 13.26
N ALA A 314 -15.82 -21.73 12.15
CA ALA A 314 -16.39 -21.13 10.95
C ALA A 314 -15.48 -21.41 9.75
N ASP A 315 -16.06 -21.78 8.62
CA ASP A 315 -15.36 -22.15 7.37
C ASP A 315 -14.25 -23.21 7.57
N GLU A 316 -14.43 -24.07 8.57
CA GLU A 316 -13.48 -25.15 8.86
C GLU A 316 -13.46 -26.17 7.72
N PHE A 317 -12.32 -26.82 7.54
CA PHE A 317 -12.13 -27.82 6.52
C PHE A 317 -11.10 -28.86 6.95
N GLY A 318 -11.18 -30.04 6.37
CA GLY A 318 -10.22 -31.11 6.53
C GLY A 318 -10.17 -31.96 5.28
N ASP A 319 -10.97 -33.01 5.18
CA ASP A 319 -11.01 -33.96 4.03
C ASP A 319 -11.55 -33.36 2.72
N GLN A 320 -12.07 -32.13 2.77
CA GLN A 320 -12.39 -31.34 1.57
C GLN A 320 -11.14 -30.80 0.86
N ALA A 321 -9.98 -30.82 1.52
CA ALA A 321 -8.72 -30.45 0.90
C ALA A 321 -8.14 -31.62 0.09
N THR A 322 -7.49 -31.31 -1.03
CA THR A 322 -6.66 -32.29 -1.74
C THR A 322 -5.44 -32.62 -0.88
N ILE A 323 -5.30 -33.89 -0.49
CA ILE A 323 -4.20 -34.37 0.35
C ILE A 323 -3.07 -34.90 -0.52
N VAL A 324 -1.85 -34.35 -0.31
CA VAL A 324 -0.60 -34.83 -0.93
C VAL A 324 0.34 -35.27 0.17
N ASP A 325 0.43 -36.57 0.43
CA ASP A 325 1.24 -37.16 1.49
C ASP A 325 2.62 -37.58 0.96
N ASN A 326 3.58 -36.67 1.05
CA ASN A 326 4.98 -36.89 0.67
C ASN A 326 5.81 -37.54 1.80
N ALA A 327 5.25 -37.63 3.00
CA ALA A 327 5.93 -38.15 4.17
C ALA A 327 5.54 -39.59 4.52
N GLY A 328 4.45 -40.11 3.95
CA GLY A 328 3.87 -41.42 4.29
C GLY A 328 3.22 -41.42 5.68
N ALA A 329 2.61 -40.30 6.08
CA ALA A 329 1.87 -40.16 7.34
C ALA A 329 0.57 -40.96 7.37
N GLY A 330 0.05 -41.33 6.19
CA GLY A 330 -1.21 -42.02 6.03
C GLY A 330 -2.42 -41.19 6.46
N ILE A 331 -2.39 -39.88 6.18
CA ILE A 331 -3.50 -39.00 6.49
C ILE A 331 -4.65 -39.26 5.53
N VAL A 332 -5.81 -39.52 6.07
CA VAL A 332 -7.04 -39.88 5.34
C VAL A 332 -8.25 -39.12 5.94
N SER A 333 -9.38 -39.13 5.23
CA SER A 333 -10.67 -38.70 5.81
C SER A 333 -11.00 -39.63 7.02
N ALA A 334 -11.42 -39.03 8.13
CA ALA A 334 -11.95 -39.78 9.25
C ALA A 334 -13.41 -40.26 9.01
N GLY A 335 -14.02 -39.81 7.91
CA GLY A 335 -15.43 -40.04 7.60
C GLY A 335 -16.38 -39.17 8.44
N GLY A 336 -17.66 -39.21 8.07
CA GLY A 336 -18.70 -38.46 8.77
C GLY A 336 -18.94 -37.06 8.21
N LYS A 337 -19.74 -36.27 8.91
CA LYS A 337 -20.17 -34.92 8.48
C LYS A 337 -19.17 -33.82 8.86
N ASP A 338 -18.24 -34.14 9.76
CA ASP A 338 -17.37 -33.12 10.37
C ASP A 338 -16.10 -32.83 9.56
N HIS A 339 -15.92 -33.56 8.44
CA HIS A 339 -14.77 -33.37 7.55
C HIS A 339 -13.40 -33.46 8.24
N ASN A 340 -13.29 -34.26 9.29
CA ASN A 340 -12.04 -34.44 10.01
C ASN A 340 -11.04 -35.27 9.19
N LEU A 341 -9.76 -34.95 9.35
CA LEU A 341 -8.64 -35.75 8.90
C LEU A 341 -8.19 -36.66 10.01
N LYS A 342 -7.70 -37.87 9.68
CA LYS A 342 -7.14 -38.87 10.65
C LYS A 342 -5.74 -39.24 10.22
N VAL A 343 -4.84 -39.30 11.18
CA VAL A 343 -3.42 -39.63 11.01
C VAL A 343 -3.22 -41.16 11.10
N GLY A 344 -2.50 -41.73 10.13
CA GLY A 344 -2.22 -43.16 10.08
C GLY A 344 -0.95 -43.57 10.81
N LYS A 345 0.04 -42.71 10.95
CA LYS A 345 1.31 -43.00 11.64
C LYS A 345 1.72 -41.85 12.53
N ALA A 346 2.15 -42.18 13.77
CA ALA A 346 2.73 -41.19 14.65
C ALA A 346 4.08 -40.67 14.15
N GLY A 347 4.35 -39.40 14.37
CA GLY A 347 5.63 -38.76 14.00
C GLY A 347 5.56 -37.26 13.86
N TRP A 348 6.73 -36.67 13.62
CA TRP A 348 6.85 -35.25 13.23
C TRP A 348 6.59 -35.08 11.76
N TYR A 349 5.81 -34.06 11.41
CA TYR A 349 5.47 -33.68 10.03
C TYR A 349 5.57 -32.19 9.83
N LEU A 350 5.96 -31.83 8.63
CA LEU A 350 5.87 -30.47 8.13
C LEU A 350 4.62 -30.38 7.26
N LEU A 351 3.65 -29.58 7.69
CA LEU A 351 2.43 -29.33 6.92
C LEU A 351 2.56 -28.04 6.13
N ARG A 352 2.15 -28.06 4.86
CA ARG A 352 1.86 -26.88 4.07
C ARG A 352 0.39 -26.92 3.63
N VAL A 353 -0.35 -25.88 3.98
CA VAL A 353 -1.80 -25.82 3.76
C VAL A 353 -2.13 -24.60 2.92
N THR A 354 -2.80 -24.81 1.78
CA THR A 354 -3.37 -23.73 0.98
C THR A 354 -4.86 -23.61 1.28
N ASN A 355 -5.30 -22.42 1.67
CA ASN A 355 -6.70 -22.08 1.91
C ASN A 355 -7.15 -21.00 0.93
N GLY A 356 -7.15 -21.34 -0.36
CA GLY A 356 -7.61 -20.52 -1.47
C GLY A 356 -8.88 -21.08 -2.10
N LYS A 357 -9.10 -20.76 -3.36
CA LYS A 357 -10.20 -21.31 -4.15
C LYS A 357 -10.19 -22.85 -4.17
N GLU A 358 -8.99 -23.44 -4.22
CA GLU A 358 -8.76 -24.86 -4.06
C GLU A 358 -7.99 -25.08 -2.76
N ARG A 359 -8.53 -25.91 -1.87
CA ARG A 359 -7.90 -26.28 -0.60
C ARG A 359 -6.95 -27.46 -0.80
N LYS A 360 -5.72 -27.33 -0.29
CA LYS A 360 -4.69 -28.37 -0.41
C LYS A 360 -3.94 -28.55 0.90
N LEU A 361 -3.72 -29.78 1.30
CA LEU A 361 -2.84 -30.18 2.39
C LEU A 361 -1.66 -30.98 1.82
N GLU A 362 -0.45 -30.48 2.00
CA GLU A 362 0.78 -31.21 1.71
C GLU A 362 1.43 -31.62 3.02
N VAL A 363 1.67 -32.92 3.17
CA VAL A 363 2.32 -33.51 4.32
C VAL A 363 3.75 -33.89 3.92
N CYS A 364 4.73 -33.25 4.53
CA CYS A 364 6.13 -33.37 4.18
C CYS A 364 6.94 -33.90 5.34
N LYS A 365 8.14 -34.44 5.06
CA LYS A 365 9.11 -34.81 6.09
C LYS A 365 9.50 -33.59 6.92
N PRO A 366 9.83 -33.76 8.22
CA PRO A 366 10.19 -32.69 9.13
C PRO A 366 11.62 -32.17 8.87
N GLU A 367 11.87 -31.56 7.73
CA GLU A 367 13.19 -31.15 7.30
C GLU A 367 13.46 -29.68 7.65
N VAL A 368 14.46 -29.45 8.49
CA VAL A 368 14.97 -28.15 8.92
C VAL A 368 16.43 -28.04 8.50
N TYR A 369 16.83 -26.88 8.01
CA TYR A 369 18.19 -26.62 7.53
C TYR A 369 18.75 -25.31 8.07
N LEU A 370 20.09 -25.30 8.28
CA LEU A 370 20.87 -24.07 8.40
C LEU A 370 21.10 -23.46 7.01
N VAL A 371 21.26 -22.14 6.95
CA VAL A 371 21.59 -21.41 5.72
C VAL A 371 22.46 -20.18 6.03
N GLY A 372 23.24 -19.75 5.06
CA GLY A 372 24.00 -18.51 5.13
C GLY A 372 25.32 -18.60 5.86
N ASP A 373 25.65 -17.61 6.68
CA ASP A 373 26.97 -17.44 7.27
C ASP A 373 27.47 -18.67 8.02
N VAL A 374 26.59 -19.37 8.72
CA VAL A 374 26.96 -20.48 9.64
C VAL A 374 27.31 -21.81 8.97
N ILE A 375 27.02 -21.97 7.68
CA ILE A 375 27.32 -23.18 6.93
C ILE A 375 28.69 -23.08 6.25
N ALA A 376 29.26 -24.25 5.88
CA ALA A 376 30.51 -24.28 5.14
C ALA A 376 30.38 -23.51 3.81
N GLY A 377 31.30 -22.58 3.54
CA GLY A 377 31.26 -21.71 2.37
C GLY A 377 30.37 -20.46 2.48
N GLY A 378 29.56 -20.36 3.53
CA GLY A 378 28.71 -19.19 3.76
C GLY A 378 27.80 -18.88 2.57
N TRP A 379 27.63 -17.60 2.25
CA TRP A 379 26.93 -17.09 1.06
C TRP A 379 27.81 -17.06 -0.22
N GLY A 380 28.91 -17.79 -0.24
CA GLY A 380 29.81 -17.88 -1.40
C GLY A 380 29.18 -18.56 -2.61
N ALA A 381 29.90 -18.65 -3.73
CA ALA A 381 29.44 -19.29 -4.95
C ALA A 381 29.01 -20.76 -4.68
N GLY A 382 27.81 -21.14 -5.13
CA GLY A 382 27.24 -22.48 -4.91
C GLY A 382 26.64 -22.69 -3.51
N TRP A 383 26.38 -21.63 -2.77
CA TRP A 383 25.78 -21.71 -1.43
C TRP A 383 24.40 -22.43 -1.45
N GLU A 384 23.64 -22.29 -2.53
CA GLU A 384 22.34 -22.94 -2.69
C GLU A 384 22.45 -24.47 -2.66
N ASP A 385 23.46 -25.03 -3.31
CA ASP A 385 23.71 -26.47 -3.30
C ASP A 385 24.22 -26.95 -1.93
N ASN A 386 25.05 -26.13 -1.27
CA ASN A 386 25.59 -26.45 0.05
C ASN A 386 24.51 -26.40 1.14
N ALA A 387 23.61 -25.41 1.12
CA ALA A 387 22.61 -25.24 2.18
C ALA A 387 21.65 -26.43 2.31
N LYS A 388 21.41 -27.21 1.25
CA LYS A 388 20.50 -28.38 1.26
C LYS A 388 21.22 -29.72 1.40
N THR A 389 22.40 -29.72 1.93
CA THR A 389 23.13 -30.96 2.20
C THR A 389 22.81 -31.52 3.58
N ASP A 390 23.01 -32.85 3.78
CA ASP A 390 22.84 -33.48 5.08
C ASP A 390 23.76 -32.88 6.16
N ALA A 391 24.88 -32.26 5.75
CA ALA A 391 25.79 -31.54 6.65
C ALA A 391 25.14 -30.31 7.33
N ASN A 392 24.08 -29.76 6.77
CA ASN A 392 23.36 -28.59 7.30
C ASN A 392 21.95 -28.92 7.79
N LYS A 393 21.57 -30.20 7.71
CA LYS A 393 20.24 -30.69 8.08
C LYS A 393 20.17 -31.02 9.59
N PHE A 394 19.09 -30.60 10.21
CA PHE A 394 18.80 -30.94 11.58
C PHE A 394 18.44 -32.44 11.74
N THR A 395 18.84 -33.03 12.85
CA THR A 395 18.32 -34.30 13.29
C THR A 395 16.95 -34.07 13.91
N ALA A 396 15.91 -34.62 13.29
CA ALA A 396 14.56 -34.58 13.82
C ALA A 396 14.37 -35.62 14.93
N PRO A 397 13.63 -35.32 16.03
CA PRO A 397 13.34 -36.26 17.07
C PRO A 397 12.26 -37.26 16.65
N THR A 398 12.19 -38.38 17.38
CA THR A 398 11.16 -39.40 17.18
C THR A 398 9.97 -39.28 18.13
N THR A 399 10.06 -38.42 19.15
CA THR A 399 9.02 -38.19 20.16
C THR A 399 8.50 -36.77 20.14
N LYS A 400 7.27 -36.54 20.63
CA LYS A 400 6.58 -35.24 20.67
C LYS A 400 7.41 -34.16 21.38
N ASP A 401 8.04 -34.50 22.51
CA ASP A 401 8.80 -33.53 23.31
C ASP A 401 10.31 -33.52 22.99
N GLY A 402 10.71 -34.26 21.95
CA GLY A 402 12.10 -34.31 21.50
C GLY A 402 12.55 -33.02 20.86
N LEU A 403 13.86 -32.81 20.80
CA LEU A 403 14.47 -31.62 20.24
C LEU A 403 14.98 -31.87 18.83
N PHE A 404 14.72 -30.96 17.94
CA PHE A 404 15.45 -30.85 16.67
C PHE A 404 16.83 -30.27 16.97
N VAL A 405 17.89 -30.97 16.56
CA VAL A 405 19.27 -30.56 16.84
C VAL A 405 20.00 -30.27 15.53
N SER A 406 20.56 -29.07 15.41
CA SER A 406 21.36 -28.71 14.25
C SER A 406 22.69 -29.46 14.25
N PRO A 407 23.36 -29.58 13.10
CA PRO A 407 24.81 -29.84 13.11
C PRO A 407 25.52 -28.66 13.79
N LYS A 408 26.81 -28.85 14.11
CA LYS A 408 27.68 -27.75 14.58
C LYS A 408 27.88 -26.74 13.47
N PHE A 409 27.83 -25.47 13.83
CA PHE A 409 28.08 -24.39 12.86
C PHE A 409 29.51 -24.46 12.33
N ALA A 410 29.65 -24.40 11.03
CA ALA A 410 30.97 -24.41 10.40
C ALA A 410 31.70 -23.08 10.59
N ASN A 411 30.97 -21.99 10.65
CA ASN A 411 31.51 -20.64 10.77
C ASN A 411 30.75 -19.84 11.85
N SER A 412 31.38 -18.80 12.36
CA SER A 412 30.72 -17.74 13.08
C SER A 412 29.96 -16.83 12.10
N GLY A 413 28.87 -16.19 12.53
CA GLY A 413 28.07 -15.27 11.72
C GLY A 413 26.64 -15.18 12.18
N ASN A 414 25.75 -14.77 11.30
CA ASN A 414 24.33 -14.67 11.59
C ASN A 414 23.63 -16.00 11.37
N LEU A 415 22.96 -16.50 12.41
CA LEU A 415 22.13 -17.70 12.34
C LEU A 415 20.92 -17.44 11.46
N ARG A 416 20.67 -18.32 10.49
CA ARG A 416 19.44 -18.38 9.69
C ARG A 416 19.04 -19.83 9.49
N MET A 417 17.73 -20.10 9.59
CA MET A 417 17.15 -21.42 9.48
C MET A 417 15.86 -21.38 8.67
N TYR A 418 15.54 -22.49 8.03
CA TYR A 418 14.28 -22.61 7.30
C TYR A 418 13.78 -24.06 7.31
N VAL A 419 12.50 -24.27 7.00
CA VAL A 419 11.94 -25.60 6.74
C VAL A 419 11.90 -25.83 5.22
N ASN A 420 12.17 -27.07 4.80
CA ASN A 420 12.25 -27.43 3.39
C ASN A 420 11.00 -28.14 2.91
N PHE A 421 10.37 -27.60 1.87
CA PHE A 421 9.30 -28.25 1.12
C PHE A 421 9.84 -28.89 -0.17
N PRO A 422 9.20 -29.95 -0.71
CA PRO A 422 9.73 -30.68 -1.89
C PRO A 422 9.91 -29.81 -3.14
N ASP A 423 9.09 -28.77 -3.29
CA ASP A 423 9.11 -27.84 -4.43
C ASP A 423 9.83 -26.52 -4.13
N THR A 424 10.27 -26.29 -2.90
CA THR A 424 11.23 -25.22 -2.59
C THR A 424 12.62 -25.64 -3.04
N GLY A 425 12.74 -26.01 -4.32
CA GLY A 425 14.00 -26.45 -4.86
C GLY A 425 14.96 -25.27 -4.98
N TYR A 426 16.19 -25.47 -4.56
CA TYR A 426 17.35 -24.61 -4.78
C TYR A 426 17.62 -24.27 -6.25
N LYS A 427 16.95 -24.95 -7.16
CA LYS A 427 16.96 -24.69 -8.60
C LYS A 427 15.85 -23.76 -9.06
N ASP A 428 14.98 -23.33 -8.13
CA ASP A 428 14.09 -22.21 -8.43
C ASP A 428 14.93 -20.94 -8.53
N PRO A 429 14.93 -20.24 -9.67
CA PRO A 429 15.72 -19.02 -9.86
C PRO A 429 15.39 -17.90 -8.85
N ASN A 430 14.31 -18.06 -8.05
CA ASN A 430 13.90 -17.10 -7.03
C ASN A 430 14.29 -17.48 -5.59
N ASN A 431 14.97 -18.63 -5.39
CA ASN A 431 15.55 -19.04 -4.11
C ASN A 431 14.63 -18.81 -2.89
N ASN A 432 13.68 -19.70 -2.68
CA ASN A 432 12.52 -19.46 -1.80
C ASN A 432 12.71 -19.87 -0.32
N TRP A 433 13.94 -20.17 0.17
CA TRP A 433 14.18 -20.60 1.55
C TRP A 433 13.63 -19.58 2.58
N TRP A 434 13.74 -18.29 2.31
CA TRP A 434 13.29 -17.21 3.19
C TRP A 434 11.77 -17.16 3.37
N LYS A 435 10.99 -17.82 2.51
CA LYS A 435 9.53 -17.90 2.65
C LYS A 435 9.07 -18.75 3.84
N SER A 436 9.94 -19.62 4.34
CA SER A 436 9.73 -20.46 5.52
C SER A 436 10.83 -20.26 6.58
N GLU A 437 11.47 -19.10 6.55
CA GLU A 437 12.55 -18.71 7.47
C GLU A 437 12.03 -18.54 8.89
N PHE A 438 12.87 -18.92 9.84
CA PHE A 438 12.67 -18.65 11.27
C PHE A 438 14.03 -18.56 11.97
N ASN A 439 14.04 -18.03 13.20
CA ASN A 439 15.23 -17.93 14.01
C ASN A 439 14.91 -18.17 15.49
N VAL A 440 15.94 -18.25 16.36
CA VAL A 440 15.81 -18.25 17.80
C VAL A 440 16.17 -16.89 18.33
N ILE A 441 15.19 -16.16 18.84
CA ILE A 441 15.34 -14.82 19.40
C ILE A 441 14.84 -14.86 20.84
N GLU A 442 15.70 -14.51 21.80
CA GLU A 442 15.38 -14.50 23.23
C GLU A 442 14.79 -15.85 23.73
N GLY A 443 15.33 -16.96 23.21
CA GLY A 443 14.89 -18.30 23.59
C GLY A 443 13.57 -18.75 22.95
N ASN A 444 13.00 -17.99 22.02
CA ASN A 444 11.78 -18.32 21.30
C ASN A 444 12.07 -18.61 19.84
N ILE A 445 11.31 -19.52 19.24
CA ILE A 445 11.29 -19.70 17.78
C ILE A 445 10.42 -18.57 17.21
N VAL A 446 11.06 -17.67 16.47
CA VAL A 446 10.41 -16.52 15.81
C VAL A 446 10.38 -16.76 14.31
N TYR A 447 9.20 -16.79 13.74
CA TYR A 447 8.98 -17.03 12.32
C TYR A 447 8.94 -15.72 11.54
N ARG A 448 9.51 -15.70 10.34
CA ARG A 448 9.40 -14.57 9.42
C ARG A 448 7.94 -14.30 9.01
N GLY A 449 7.17 -15.37 8.77
CA GLY A 449 5.78 -15.24 8.33
C GLY A 449 5.70 -14.36 7.08
N ASP A 450 4.74 -13.44 7.03
CA ASP A 450 4.60 -12.45 5.94
C ASP A 450 5.41 -11.14 6.20
N GLY A 451 6.31 -11.17 7.21
CA GLY A 451 7.14 -10.02 7.58
C GLY A 451 8.40 -9.85 6.73
N GLY A 452 9.15 -8.80 7.07
CA GLY A 452 10.49 -8.54 6.54
C GLY A 452 11.55 -9.48 7.11
N ASP A 453 12.83 -9.17 6.89
CA ASP A 453 13.95 -9.92 7.44
C ASP A 453 13.91 -9.94 8.97
N LEU A 454 14.20 -11.11 9.52
CA LEU A 454 14.33 -11.29 10.97
C LEU A 454 15.59 -10.58 11.49
N GLN A 455 15.56 -10.16 12.76
CA GLN A 455 16.73 -9.59 13.41
C GLN A 455 17.91 -10.58 13.38
N PRO A 456 19.14 -10.12 13.09
CA PRO A 456 20.33 -10.96 13.11
C PRO A 456 20.57 -11.55 14.49
N VAL A 457 20.92 -12.84 14.54
CA VAL A 457 21.34 -13.53 15.75
C VAL A 457 22.79 -14.00 15.55
N ALA A 458 23.72 -13.31 16.17
CA ALA A 458 25.14 -13.63 16.08
C ALA A 458 25.47 -14.92 16.85
N VAL A 459 26.19 -15.84 16.20
CA VAL A 459 26.62 -17.12 16.76
C VAL A 459 28.07 -17.40 16.40
N GLU A 460 28.68 -18.33 17.12
CA GLU A 460 30.07 -18.75 16.96
C GLU A 460 30.19 -20.11 16.28
N ALA A 461 31.29 -20.35 15.58
CA ALA A 461 31.63 -21.65 15.04
C ALA A 461 31.64 -22.72 16.18
N ASN A 462 31.26 -23.94 15.84
CA ASN A 462 31.12 -25.08 16.75
C ASN A 462 29.97 -25.01 17.77
N GLN A 463 29.19 -23.92 17.78
CA GLN A 463 27.90 -23.91 18.49
C GLN A 463 26.86 -24.75 17.72
N GLN A 464 25.75 -25.08 18.38
CA GLN A 464 24.57 -25.77 17.83
C GLN A 464 23.30 -25.07 18.30
N VAL A 465 22.20 -25.27 17.58
CA VAL A 465 20.88 -24.87 18.03
C VAL A 465 20.01 -26.09 18.29
N LYS A 466 19.24 -26.06 19.38
CA LYS A 466 18.19 -27.02 19.72
C LYS A 466 16.84 -26.33 19.65
N LEU A 467 15.86 -26.98 19.02
CA LEU A 467 14.52 -26.42 18.81
C LEU A 467 13.47 -27.38 19.37
N ASN A 468 12.49 -26.82 20.08
CA ASN A 468 11.28 -27.52 20.49
C ASN A 468 10.08 -26.87 19.82
N PHE A 469 9.58 -27.47 18.75
CA PHE A 469 8.43 -26.93 18.01
C PHE A 469 7.09 -27.10 18.75
N THR A 470 7.02 -27.99 19.75
CA THR A 470 5.82 -28.14 20.60
C THR A 470 5.66 -26.92 21.52
N THR A 471 6.75 -26.46 22.13
CA THR A 471 6.74 -25.32 23.06
C THR A 471 7.08 -23.98 22.40
N GLY A 472 7.52 -23.98 21.12
CA GLY A 472 7.99 -22.78 20.42
C GLY A 472 9.30 -22.23 20.99
N LYS A 473 10.12 -23.03 21.65
CA LYS A 473 11.39 -22.63 22.29
C LYS A 473 12.60 -23.12 21.52
N GLY A 474 13.67 -22.33 21.59
CA GLY A 474 14.96 -22.68 21.02
C GLY A 474 16.12 -22.22 21.91
N GLU A 475 17.25 -22.95 21.83
CA GLU A 475 18.45 -22.66 22.59
C GLU A 475 19.69 -22.84 21.72
N ILE A 476 20.62 -21.88 21.84
CA ILE A 476 21.95 -21.95 21.20
C ILE A 476 22.93 -22.43 22.25
N ILE A 477 23.61 -23.52 21.98
CA ILE A 477 24.52 -24.18 22.90
C ILE A 477 25.93 -24.28 22.30
N LYS A 478 26.91 -24.46 23.17
CA LYS A 478 28.33 -24.72 22.80
C LYS A 478 28.58 -26.16 22.41
#